data_9f700ac4a8eb850e17615c2e1836ad60
#
_entry.id   9f700ac4a8eb850e17615c2e1836ad60
#
_cell.length_a   1.000
_cell.length_b   1.000
_cell.length_c   1.000
_cell.angle_alpha   90.00
_cell.angle_beta   90.00
_cell.angle_gamma   90.00
#
_symmetry.space_group_name_H-M   'P 1'
#
loop_
_entity.id
_entity.type
_entity.pdbx_description
1 polymer ?
#
loop_
_entity_poly.entity_id
_entity_poly.type
_entity_poly.pdbx_seq_one_letter_code
_entity_poly.pdbx_strand_id
1 'polypeptide(L)'
;MRAINGLKNWAISLVTGMVLMAGAPLSAASFSFVALGDTAYNLPDDLPRYDRLIQRINAAAPAFTIHVGDIWGARPCTEESYRDTLGWFDRYDHPVIYTPGDNEWTDCRRVEILRAFAGIGTEADNQQLAEAFQFENAFSNSSYVDVLAALTTLRSVFFSEPQSLGSDPMPLARQGDGDTDYSEMVENARWDQDGVIFATMHVPGSDNDFRINDDARSLAAAQRNRANIAWIRETFEQAEAEDAAAVVLALHAGMFVDGEGDDFTGSAIRGGRAGPYGWIVFAIRDYAARFGKPVLLINGDFHDFVIDRPFMVAQGEGEAPLYDNITRLQVFGAPQIRAVRVTVDTDTPWVFGFEPLYVE
;
A
#
# COMPACT_ATOMS: atom_id res chain seq x y z
N MET A 1 -26.51 90.16 40.02
CA MET A 1 -27.37 89.86 38.88
C MET A 1 -26.87 88.65 38.11
N ARG A 2 -27.75 87.63 37.98
CA ARG A 2 -27.72 86.54 37.04
C ARG A 2 -26.63 85.44 37.14
N ALA A 3 -27.10 84.30 37.57
CA ALA A 3 -26.50 82.99 37.45
C ALA A 3 -26.44 82.47 36.00
N ILE A 4 -25.44 81.69 35.68
CA ILE A 4 -25.47 80.80 34.55
C ILE A 4 -24.98 79.42 34.99
N ASN A 5 -25.88 78.41 34.80
CA ASN A 5 -25.67 77.01 35.08
C ASN A 5 -24.63 76.34 34.12
N GLY A 6 -23.74 75.55 34.66
CA GLY A 6 -22.85 74.70 33.89
C GLY A 6 -23.33 73.22 34.01
N LEU A 7 -23.87 72.67 32.93
CA LEU A 7 -24.19 71.27 32.76
C LEU A 7 -22.91 70.43 32.66
N LYS A 8 -22.74 69.46 33.55
CA LYS A 8 -21.70 68.41 33.44
C LYS A 8 -22.21 67.31 32.60
N ASN A 9 -21.65 67.14 31.42
CA ASN A 9 -21.83 65.93 30.59
C ASN A 9 -21.02 64.76 31.15
N TRP A 10 -21.69 63.72 31.56
CA TRP A 10 -21.13 62.44 31.88
C TRP A 10 -21.11 61.59 30.60
N ALA A 11 -19.90 61.35 30.05
CA ALA A 11 -19.73 60.39 28.98
C ALA A 11 -19.56 59.01 29.61
N ILE A 12 -20.55 58.13 29.36
CA ILE A 12 -20.48 56.73 29.72
C ILE A 12 -19.71 56.03 28.58
N SER A 13 -18.46 55.61 28.84
CA SER A 13 -17.71 54.76 27.94
C SER A 13 -18.21 53.31 28.12
N LEU A 14 -18.94 52.80 27.15
CA LEU A 14 -19.19 51.38 27.00
C LEU A 14 -17.94 50.68 26.50
N VAL A 15 -17.26 49.96 27.36
CA VAL A 15 -16.19 48.99 26.99
C VAL A 15 -16.88 47.70 26.55
N THR A 16 -16.99 47.50 25.24
CA THR A 16 -17.45 46.22 24.66
C THR A 16 -16.32 45.21 24.80
N GLY A 17 -16.39 44.36 25.81
CA GLY A 17 -15.49 43.24 25.97
C GLY A 17 -15.73 42.21 24.86
N MET A 18 -14.81 42.11 23.91
CA MET A 18 -14.80 41.05 22.90
C MET A 18 -14.30 39.77 23.58
N VAL A 19 -15.20 38.88 23.96
CA VAL A 19 -14.88 37.52 24.44
C VAL A 19 -14.40 36.75 23.22
N LEU A 20 -13.09 36.59 23.06
CA LEU A 20 -12.49 35.59 22.19
C LEU A 20 -12.85 34.22 22.77
N MET A 21 -13.86 33.58 22.21
CA MET A 21 -14.06 32.15 22.39
C MET A 21 -12.87 31.45 21.73
N ALA A 22 -11.91 31.01 22.51
CA ALA A 22 -10.94 30.02 22.08
C ALA A 22 -11.74 28.78 21.73
N GLY A 23 -11.94 28.51 20.43
CA GLY A 23 -12.47 27.23 19.99
C GLY A 23 -11.57 26.14 20.57
N ALA A 24 -12.15 25.18 21.27
CA ALA A 24 -11.45 23.97 21.63
C ALA A 24 -10.93 23.36 20.30
N PRO A 25 -9.69 22.84 20.26
CA PRO A 25 -9.25 22.11 19.09
C PRO A 25 -10.27 21.00 18.84
N LEU A 26 -10.82 20.92 17.62
CA LEU A 26 -11.55 19.73 17.22
C LEU A 26 -10.56 18.57 17.37
N SER A 27 -10.83 17.65 18.31
CA SER A 27 -10.14 16.38 18.35
C SER A 27 -10.39 15.73 16.99
N ALA A 28 -9.35 15.36 16.27
CA ALA A 28 -9.50 14.60 15.04
C ALA A 28 -10.20 13.28 15.41
N ALA A 29 -11.30 12.97 14.73
CA ALA A 29 -12.03 11.75 15.01
C ALA A 29 -11.13 10.56 14.63
N SER A 30 -10.92 9.62 15.56
CA SER A 30 -10.23 8.38 15.24
C SER A 30 -11.06 7.60 14.22
N PHE A 31 -10.42 7.03 13.21
CA PHE A 31 -11.06 6.17 12.22
C PHE A 31 -10.31 4.83 12.12
N SER A 32 -10.85 3.91 11.35
CA SER A 32 -10.13 2.68 11.04
C SER A 32 -10.27 2.33 9.56
N PHE A 33 -9.24 1.69 9.03
CA PHE A 33 -9.26 1.04 7.74
C PHE A 33 -8.83 -0.42 7.88
N VAL A 34 -8.97 -1.21 6.82
CA VAL A 34 -8.53 -2.61 6.81
C VAL A 34 -7.44 -2.78 5.75
N ALA A 35 -6.41 -3.57 6.08
CA ALA A 35 -5.37 -3.98 5.17
C ALA A 35 -5.38 -5.50 4.99
N LEU A 36 -5.29 -5.97 3.75
CA LEU A 36 -5.13 -7.37 3.38
C LEU A 36 -4.42 -7.51 2.04
N GLY A 37 -3.97 -8.72 1.73
CA GLY A 37 -3.37 -9.12 0.47
C GLY A 37 -3.18 -10.63 0.46
N ASP A 38 -2.55 -11.17 -0.59
CA ASP A 38 -2.09 -12.56 -0.68
C ASP A 38 -3.19 -13.59 -0.36
N THR A 39 -4.41 -13.31 -0.82
CA THR A 39 -5.64 -14.12 -0.58
C THR A 39 -6.72 -13.79 -1.63
N ALA A 40 -7.60 -14.72 -2.07
CA ALA A 40 -7.72 -16.13 -1.76
C ALA A 40 -6.92 -16.95 -2.78
N TYR A 41 -5.98 -17.81 -2.35
CA TYR A 41 -5.03 -18.47 -3.26
C TYR A 41 -5.54 -19.78 -3.84
N ASN A 42 -6.13 -20.65 -3.02
CA ASN A 42 -6.61 -21.95 -3.46
C ASN A 42 -8.04 -21.84 -3.99
N LEU A 43 -8.16 -21.45 -5.27
CA LEU A 43 -9.47 -21.26 -5.91
C LEU A 43 -9.97 -22.54 -6.56
N PRO A 44 -11.27 -22.88 -6.42
CA PRO A 44 -12.34 -22.09 -5.77
C PRO A 44 -12.51 -22.36 -4.26
N ASP A 45 -11.72 -23.25 -3.65
CA ASP A 45 -11.96 -23.79 -2.31
C ASP A 45 -11.87 -22.71 -1.21
N ASP A 46 -11.07 -21.68 -1.41
CA ASP A 46 -10.93 -20.57 -0.48
C ASP A 46 -12.07 -19.54 -0.55
N LEU A 47 -12.86 -19.50 -1.64
CA LEU A 47 -13.89 -18.48 -1.82
C LEU A 47 -14.92 -18.41 -0.67
N PRO A 48 -15.41 -19.53 -0.11
CA PRO A 48 -16.36 -19.46 1.02
C PRO A 48 -15.73 -18.82 2.28
N ARG A 49 -14.42 -18.98 2.50
CA ARG A 49 -13.70 -18.35 3.62
C ARG A 49 -13.45 -16.88 3.33
N TYR A 50 -13.10 -16.55 2.10
CA TYR A 50 -12.88 -15.17 1.66
C TYR A 50 -14.19 -14.36 1.73
N ASP A 51 -15.34 -14.95 1.34
CA ASP A 51 -16.65 -14.32 1.51
C ASP A 51 -16.96 -14.02 2.98
N ARG A 52 -16.65 -14.94 3.89
CA ARG A 52 -16.82 -14.67 5.34
C ARG A 52 -15.89 -13.55 5.82
N LEU A 53 -14.67 -13.47 5.28
CA LEU A 53 -13.75 -12.37 5.61
C LEU A 53 -14.32 -11.03 5.15
N ILE A 54 -14.83 -10.93 3.92
CA ILE A 54 -15.48 -9.71 3.41
C ILE A 54 -16.67 -9.31 4.30
N GLN A 55 -17.53 -10.26 4.67
CA GLN A 55 -18.65 -9.97 5.58
C GLN A 55 -18.17 -9.46 6.95
N ARG A 56 -17.08 -10.02 7.47
CA ARG A 56 -16.48 -9.55 8.72
C ARG A 56 -15.90 -8.15 8.60
N ILE A 57 -15.26 -7.84 7.49
CA ILE A 57 -14.73 -6.52 7.18
C ILE A 57 -15.88 -5.52 7.06
N ASN A 58 -16.94 -5.83 6.31
CA ASN A 58 -18.13 -4.99 6.20
C ASN A 58 -18.77 -4.71 7.57
N ALA A 59 -18.89 -5.75 8.42
CA ALA A 59 -19.42 -5.59 9.79
C ALA A 59 -18.52 -4.71 10.69
N ALA A 60 -17.22 -4.60 10.41
CA ALA A 60 -16.30 -3.70 11.12
C ALA A 60 -16.45 -2.24 10.68
N ALA A 61 -17.18 -1.99 9.58
CA ALA A 61 -17.47 -0.67 8.99
C ALA A 61 -16.21 0.24 8.92
N PRO A 62 -15.13 -0.18 8.24
CA PRO A 62 -13.96 0.66 8.08
C PRO A 62 -14.24 1.83 7.14
N ALA A 63 -13.45 2.90 7.22
CA ALA A 63 -13.52 4.00 6.26
C ALA A 63 -13.22 3.53 4.82
N PHE A 64 -12.29 2.60 4.68
CA PHE A 64 -11.93 1.95 3.42
C PHE A 64 -11.11 0.68 3.70
N THR A 65 -10.85 -0.10 2.64
CA THR A 65 -9.95 -1.24 2.66
C THR A 65 -8.80 -1.01 1.68
N ILE A 66 -7.56 -1.36 2.06
CA ILE A 66 -6.39 -1.42 1.17
C ILE A 66 -6.09 -2.90 0.88
N HIS A 67 -6.11 -3.28 -0.38
CA HIS A 67 -5.69 -4.61 -0.85
C HIS A 67 -4.33 -4.49 -1.54
N VAL A 68 -3.29 -5.06 -0.94
CA VAL A 68 -1.91 -4.93 -1.42
C VAL A 68 -1.50 -5.97 -2.46
N GLY A 69 -2.45 -6.51 -3.20
CA GLY A 69 -2.15 -7.40 -4.32
C GLY A 69 -2.24 -8.88 -3.99
N ASP A 70 -1.88 -9.69 -4.97
CA ASP A 70 -1.97 -11.13 -4.96
C ASP A 70 -3.38 -11.62 -4.60
N ILE A 71 -4.34 -11.23 -5.47
CA ILE A 71 -5.77 -11.59 -5.35
C ILE A 71 -6.07 -13.04 -5.71
N TRP A 72 -5.05 -13.79 -6.12
CA TRP A 72 -5.05 -15.24 -6.36
C TRP A 72 -3.63 -15.82 -6.30
N GLY A 73 -3.51 -17.12 -6.08
CA GLY A 73 -2.20 -17.80 -6.10
C GLY A 73 -1.73 -18.14 -7.51
N ALA A 74 -2.64 -18.67 -8.36
CA ALA A 74 -2.34 -19.03 -9.74
C ALA A 74 -3.61 -19.04 -10.57
N ARG A 75 -3.72 -18.10 -11.51
CA ARG A 75 -4.85 -17.98 -12.43
C ARG A 75 -4.37 -17.45 -13.77
N PRO A 76 -5.01 -17.77 -14.92
CA PRO A 76 -4.68 -17.12 -16.18
C PRO A 76 -4.89 -15.61 -16.09
N CYS A 77 -3.92 -14.83 -16.53
CA CYS A 77 -4.02 -13.37 -16.55
C CYS A 77 -4.80 -12.90 -17.78
N THR A 78 -6.10 -13.17 -17.77
CA THR A 78 -7.03 -12.83 -18.85
C THR A 78 -8.05 -11.79 -18.38
N GLU A 79 -8.64 -11.07 -19.32
CA GLU A 79 -9.71 -10.12 -19.01
C GLU A 79 -10.87 -10.80 -18.26
N GLU A 80 -11.22 -12.04 -18.63
CA GLU A 80 -12.25 -12.81 -17.94
C GLU A 80 -11.90 -13.04 -16.47
N SER A 81 -10.67 -13.51 -16.18
CA SER A 81 -10.20 -13.72 -14.82
C SER A 81 -10.19 -12.41 -13.99
N TYR A 82 -9.79 -11.30 -14.59
CA TYR A 82 -9.80 -10.00 -13.93
C TYR A 82 -11.22 -9.52 -13.62
N ARG A 83 -12.16 -9.65 -14.58
CA ARG A 83 -13.56 -9.26 -14.38
C ARG A 83 -14.28 -10.12 -13.33
N ASP A 84 -14.00 -11.42 -13.29
CA ASP A 84 -14.49 -12.28 -12.23
C ASP A 84 -14.05 -11.81 -10.85
N THR A 85 -12.78 -11.42 -10.74
CA THR A 85 -12.21 -10.96 -9.48
C THR A 85 -12.68 -9.55 -9.11
N LEU A 86 -12.90 -8.67 -10.09
CA LEU A 86 -13.53 -7.38 -9.85
C LEU A 86 -14.88 -7.53 -9.14
N GLY A 87 -15.67 -8.56 -9.50
CA GLY A 87 -16.91 -8.89 -8.81
C GLY A 87 -16.73 -9.33 -7.33
N TRP A 88 -15.51 -9.64 -6.88
CA TRP A 88 -15.27 -9.87 -5.46
C TRP A 88 -15.13 -8.55 -4.71
N PHE A 89 -14.47 -7.55 -5.32
CA PHE A 89 -14.36 -6.21 -4.74
C PHE A 89 -15.72 -5.52 -4.61
N ASP A 90 -16.67 -5.80 -5.51
CA ASP A 90 -18.04 -5.25 -5.44
C ASP A 90 -18.85 -5.71 -4.19
N ARG A 91 -18.35 -6.71 -3.46
CA ARG A 91 -18.97 -7.21 -2.22
C ARG A 91 -18.57 -6.42 -0.97
N TYR A 92 -17.60 -5.53 -1.07
CA TYR A 92 -17.25 -4.62 0.00
C TYR A 92 -18.24 -3.44 0.01
N ASP A 93 -18.83 -3.14 1.17
CA ASP A 93 -19.83 -2.08 1.35
C ASP A 93 -19.19 -0.68 1.43
N HIS A 94 -17.91 -0.55 1.20
CA HIS A 94 -17.10 0.65 1.33
C HIS A 94 -15.99 0.69 0.27
N PRO A 95 -15.24 1.81 0.13
CA PRO A 95 -14.16 1.92 -0.83
C PRO A 95 -13.08 0.84 -0.65
N VAL A 96 -12.59 0.27 -1.75
CA VAL A 96 -11.43 -0.63 -1.76
C VAL A 96 -10.35 -0.06 -2.67
N ILE A 97 -9.20 0.27 -2.09
CA ILE A 97 -8.04 0.74 -2.84
C ILE A 97 -7.13 -0.46 -3.07
N TYR A 98 -6.83 -0.74 -4.32
CA TYR A 98 -6.07 -1.90 -4.74
C TYR A 98 -4.73 -1.50 -5.37
N THR A 99 -3.67 -2.22 -5.06
CA THR A 99 -2.38 -2.17 -5.79
C THR A 99 -2.01 -3.58 -6.21
N PRO A 100 -1.59 -3.81 -7.48
CA PRO A 100 -1.32 -5.16 -7.98
C PRO A 100 -0.10 -5.82 -7.32
N GLY A 101 -0.21 -7.13 -7.10
CA GLY A 101 0.92 -8.00 -6.80
C GLY A 101 1.60 -8.53 -8.06
N ASP A 102 2.38 -9.60 -7.93
CA ASP A 102 3.05 -10.25 -9.05
C ASP A 102 2.20 -11.38 -9.66
N ASN A 103 1.36 -12.04 -8.89
CA ASN A 103 0.51 -13.11 -9.38
C ASN A 103 -0.51 -12.64 -10.42
N GLU A 104 -0.92 -11.37 -10.40
CA GLU A 104 -1.89 -10.83 -11.34
C GLU A 104 -1.31 -10.61 -12.73
N TRP A 105 0.00 -10.49 -12.90
CA TRP A 105 0.55 -10.18 -14.22
C TRP A 105 1.96 -10.72 -14.48
N THR A 106 2.96 -10.47 -13.64
CA THR A 106 4.35 -10.91 -13.90
C THR A 106 4.51 -12.43 -13.80
N ASP A 107 3.73 -13.07 -12.92
CA ASP A 107 3.75 -14.51 -12.67
C ASP A 107 2.66 -15.31 -13.42
N CYS A 108 1.99 -14.71 -14.38
CA CYS A 108 1.02 -15.38 -15.25
C CYS A 108 1.53 -16.68 -15.89
N ARG A 109 2.84 -16.77 -16.06
CA ARG A 109 3.52 -17.97 -16.59
C ARG A 109 3.43 -19.17 -15.65
N ARG A 110 3.31 -18.99 -14.33
CA ARG A 110 3.18 -20.09 -13.38
C ARG A 110 2.02 -21.01 -13.76
N VAL A 111 0.91 -20.45 -14.20
CA VAL A 111 -0.27 -21.24 -14.58
C VAL A 111 0.00 -22.12 -15.79
N GLU A 112 0.72 -21.64 -16.79
CA GLU A 112 1.03 -22.41 -17.99
C GLU A 112 2.07 -23.49 -17.71
N ILE A 113 3.06 -23.19 -16.88
CA ILE A 113 4.02 -24.18 -16.41
C ILE A 113 3.32 -25.26 -15.60
N LEU A 114 2.48 -24.89 -14.64
CA LEU A 114 1.68 -25.86 -13.86
C LEU A 114 0.73 -26.68 -14.75
N ARG A 115 0.14 -26.09 -15.77
CA ARG A 115 -0.69 -26.80 -16.76
C ARG A 115 0.14 -27.73 -17.66
N ALA A 116 1.31 -27.29 -18.11
CA ALA A 116 2.22 -28.12 -18.89
C ALA A 116 2.72 -29.33 -18.09
N PHE A 117 2.85 -29.17 -16.78
CA PHE A 117 3.20 -30.22 -15.82
C PHE A 117 1.98 -30.84 -15.10
N ALA A 118 0.73 -30.54 -15.52
CA ALA A 118 -0.50 -31.03 -14.88
C ALA A 118 -0.71 -32.57 -14.95
N GLY A 119 0.27 -33.32 -15.43
CA GLY A 119 0.42 -34.76 -15.16
C GLY A 119 1.15 -35.02 -13.83
N ILE A 120 1.70 -34.00 -13.17
CA ILE A 120 2.30 -34.06 -11.84
C ILE A 120 1.16 -33.66 -10.89
N GLY A 121 0.68 -34.57 -10.05
CA GLY A 121 -0.49 -34.35 -9.19
C GLY A 121 -0.37 -33.12 -8.29
N THR A 122 -1.49 -32.70 -7.71
CA THR A 122 -1.64 -31.54 -6.80
C THR A 122 -0.78 -31.62 -5.51
N GLU A 123 -0.07 -32.70 -5.30
CA GLU A 123 0.95 -32.93 -4.27
C GLU A 123 2.38 -32.90 -4.85
N ALA A 124 2.63 -32.06 -5.86
CA ALA A 124 4.00 -31.88 -6.32
C ALA A 124 4.86 -31.43 -5.14
N ASP A 125 5.86 -32.23 -4.80
CA ASP A 125 6.89 -31.93 -3.83
C ASP A 125 7.50 -30.56 -4.16
N ASN A 126 7.78 -29.73 -3.15
CA ASN A 126 8.43 -28.43 -3.29
C ASN A 126 9.75 -28.51 -4.09
N GLN A 127 10.41 -29.66 -4.09
CA GLN A 127 11.59 -29.94 -4.89
C GLN A 127 11.25 -30.05 -6.38
N GLN A 128 10.13 -30.69 -6.76
CA GLN A 128 9.67 -30.79 -8.16
C GLN A 128 9.21 -29.44 -8.70
N LEU A 129 8.60 -28.62 -7.84
CA LEU A 129 8.28 -27.23 -8.17
C LEU A 129 9.56 -26.39 -8.35
N ALA A 130 10.53 -26.52 -7.46
CA ALA A 130 11.83 -25.81 -7.57
C ALA A 130 12.61 -26.24 -8.82
N GLU A 131 12.56 -27.51 -9.22
CA GLU A 131 13.13 -28.03 -10.47
C GLU A 131 12.37 -27.49 -11.68
N ALA A 132 11.03 -27.37 -11.63
CA ALA A 132 10.22 -26.71 -12.65
C ALA A 132 10.58 -25.22 -12.79
N PHE A 133 10.83 -24.51 -11.69
CA PHE A 133 11.28 -23.14 -11.69
C PHE A 133 12.70 -22.96 -12.26
N GLN A 134 13.62 -23.90 -12.04
CA GLN A 134 14.94 -23.88 -12.69
C GLN A 134 14.84 -24.13 -14.20
N PHE A 135 13.84 -24.89 -14.64
CA PHE A 135 13.51 -25.08 -16.07
C PHE A 135 12.96 -23.80 -16.72
N GLU A 136 12.28 -22.94 -15.98
CA GLU A 136 11.78 -21.64 -16.48
C GLU A 136 12.88 -20.78 -17.10
N ASN A 137 14.07 -20.75 -16.47
CA ASN A 137 15.22 -20.03 -17.01
C ASN A 137 15.79 -20.66 -18.30
N ALA A 138 15.48 -21.92 -18.58
CA ALA A 138 15.93 -22.62 -19.79
C ALA A 138 14.94 -22.48 -20.98
N PHE A 139 13.66 -22.16 -20.72
CA PHE A 139 12.61 -22.06 -21.76
C PHE A 139 12.23 -20.60 -22.12
N SER A 140 13.05 -19.63 -21.80
CA SER A 140 12.79 -18.20 -22.04
C SER A 140 12.56 -17.78 -23.51
N ASN A 141 12.46 -18.75 -24.43
CA ASN A 141 12.34 -18.51 -25.87
C ASN A 141 11.08 -19.09 -26.55
N SER A 142 10.07 -19.52 -25.82
CA SER A 142 8.83 -20.06 -26.44
C SER A 142 7.64 -19.11 -26.20
N SER A 143 6.65 -19.13 -27.10
CA SER A 143 5.46 -18.30 -27.24
C SER A 143 4.61 -18.15 -25.96
N TYR A 144 5.06 -17.33 -25.02
CA TYR A 144 4.46 -17.20 -23.69
C TYR A 144 3.61 -15.94 -23.57
N VAL A 145 2.74 -15.94 -22.54
CA VAL A 145 1.93 -14.80 -22.13
C VAL A 145 2.81 -13.54 -22.10
N ASP A 146 2.43 -12.55 -22.88
CA ASP A 146 3.03 -11.22 -22.82
C ASP A 146 2.57 -10.56 -21.51
N VAL A 147 3.45 -10.58 -20.49
CA VAL A 147 3.13 -10.05 -19.16
C VAL A 147 2.88 -8.55 -19.18
N LEU A 148 3.48 -7.80 -20.11
CA LEU A 148 3.21 -6.37 -20.27
C LEU A 148 1.83 -6.13 -20.88
N ALA A 149 1.39 -7.00 -21.81
CA ALA A 149 0.02 -6.98 -22.30
C ALA A 149 -0.99 -7.39 -21.20
N ALA A 150 -0.63 -8.36 -20.35
CA ALA A 150 -1.43 -8.71 -19.18
C ALA A 150 -1.58 -7.51 -18.23
N LEU A 151 -0.50 -6.79 -17.92
CA LEU A 151 -0.54 -5.56 -17.12
C LEU A 151 -1.44 -4.49 -17.77
N THR A 152 -1.37 -4.32 -19.09
CA THR A 152 -2.25 -3.39 -19.83
C THR A 152 -3.71 -3.77 -19.67
N THR A 153 -4.04 -5.07 -19.76
CA THR A 153 -5.39 -5.59 -19.59
C THR A 153 -5.87 -5.40 -18.14
N LEU A 154 -5.02 -5.70 -17.16
CA LEU A 154 -5.28 -5.47 -15.74
C LEU A 154 -5.65 -4.01 -15.47
N ARG A 155 -4.83 -3.07 -15.98
CA ARG A 155 -5.08 -1.62 -15.86
C ARG A 155 -6.43 -1.22 -16.43
N SER A 156 -6.80 -1.77 -17.58
CA SER A 156 -8.09 -1.48 -18.23
C SER A 156 -9.31 -1.97 -17.45
N VAL A 157 -9.14 -3.01 -16.62
CA VAL A 157 -10.23 -3.60 -15.83
C VAL A 157 -10.35 -2.93 -14.47
N PHE A 158 -9.26 -2.81 -13.73
CA PHE A 158 -9.29 -2.36 -12.33
C PHE A 158 -9.09 -0.85 -12.17
N PHE A 159 -8.47 -0.17 -13.16
CA PHE A 159 -8.06 1.23 -13.05
C PHE A 159 -8.61 2.10 -14.20
N SER A 160 -9.78 1.74 -14.75
CA SER A 160 -10.42 2.51 -15.84
C SER A 160 -10.81 3.92 -15.42
N GLU A 161 -11.18 4.11 -14.15
CA GLU A 161 -11.65 5.38 -13.60
C GLU A 161 -10.76 5.84 -12.43
N PRO A 162 -10.64 7.17 -12.16
CA PRO A 162 -9.86 7.71 -11.04
C PRO A 162 -10.62 7.59 -9.71
N GLN A 163 -10.97 6.38 -9.34
CA GLN A 163 -11.69 6.08 -8.10
C GLN A 163 -11.31 4.70 -7.56
N SER A 164 -11.63 4.47 -6.29
CA SER A 164 -11.50 3.16 -5.66
C SER A 164 -12.47 2.14 -6.26
N LEU A 165 -12.24 0.88 -5.97
CA LEU A 165 -13.19 -0.22 -6.13
C LEU A 165 -14.16 -0.24 -4.94
N GLY A 166 -14.99 -1.30 -4.85
CA GLY A 166 -16.02 -1.45 -3.82
C GLY A 166 -17.37 -0.91 -4.26
N SER A 167 -18.44 -1.19 -3.50
CA SER A 167 -19.79 -0.78 -3.86
C SER A 167 -20.08 0.71 -3.57
N ASP A 168 -19.24 1.37 -2.77
CA ASP A 168 -19.30 2.81 -2.47
C ASP A 168 -17.93 3.46 -2.79
N PRO A 169 -17.58 3.66 -4.08
CA PRO A 169 -16.27 4.11 -4.48
C PRO A 169 -16.03 5.58 -4.12
N MET A 170 -14.77 5.89 -3.74
CA MET A 170 -14.31 7.25 -3.48
C MET A 170 -13.35 7.74 -4.58
N PRO A 171 -13.30 9.06 -4.87
CA PRO A 171 -12.32 9.63 -5.79
C PRO A 171 -10.88 9.45 -5.29
N LEU A 172 -9.96 9.19 -6.22
CA LEU A 172 -8.52 9.04 -5.95
C LEU A 172 -7.73 9.94 -6.89
N ALA A 173 -6.70 10.62 -6.37
CA ALA A 173 -5.70 11.23 -7.21
C ALA A 173 -4.74 10.14 -7.69
N ARG A 174 -4.56 9.98 -9.01
CA ARG A 174 -3.65 8.99 -9.57
C ARG A 174 -2.43 9.66 -10.16
N GLN A 175 -1.28 9.01 -10.10
CA GLN A 175 -0.06 9.53 -10.71
C GLN A 175 -0.22 9.71 -12.22
N GLY A 176 -0.96 8.82 -12.87
CA GLY A 176 -1.20 8.85 -14.32
C GLY A 176 -2.19 9.89 -14.82
N ASP A 177 -2.91 10.61 -13.94
CA ASP A 177 -3.97 11.55 -14.36
C ASP A 177 -3.43 12.93 -14.78
N GLY A 178 -2.15 13.22 -14.53
CA GLY A 178 -1.51 14.46 -14.94
C GLY A 178 -0.88 14.37 -16.32
N ASP A 179 -0.54 15.53 -16.90
CA ASP A 179 0.33 15.62 -18.08
C ASP A 179 1.79 15.40 -17.63
N THR A 180 2.12 14.16 -17.35
CA THR A 180 3.40 13.75 -16.80
C THR A 180 4.04 12.62 -17.61
N ASP A 181 5.34 12.43 -17.41
CA ASP A 181 6.10 11.27 -17.95
C ASP A 181 5.62 9.91 -17.40
N TYR A 182 4.62 9.91 -16.49
CA TYR A 182 4.11 8.74 -15.79
C TYR A 182 2.63 8.44 -16.09
N SER A 183 2.12 8.87 -17.22
CA SER A 183 0.70 8.72 -17.61
C SER A 183 0.20 7.27 -17.62
N GLU A 184 1.08 6.29 -17.69
CA GLU A 184 0.72 4.87 -17.61
C GLU A 184 0.54 4.35 -16.16
N MET A 185 0.95 5.12 -15.13
CA MET A 185 0.91 4.70 -13.73
C MET A 185 -0.44 5.02 -13.09
N VAL A 186 -1.50 4.41 -13.65
CA VAL A 186 -2.89 4.62 -13.21
C VAL A 186 -3.23 3.87 -11.91
N GLU A 187 -2.43 2.90 -11.52
CA GLU A 187 -2.54 2.12 -10.29
C GLU A 187 -1.92 2.79 -9.06
N ASN A 188 -1.06 3.80 -9.26
CA ASN A 188 -0.51 4.59 -8.17
C ASN A 188 -1.55 5.66 -7.77
N ALA A 189 -2.10 5.51 -6.57
CA ALA A 189 -3.18 6.36 -6.07
C ALA A 189 -2.80 7.08 -4.77
N ARG A 190 -3.40 8.25 -4.51
CA ARG A 190 -3.20 9.03 -3.29
C ARG A 190 -4.50 9.72 -2.87
N TRP A 191 -4.72 9.78 -1.55
CA TRP A 191 -5.86 10.48 -0.94
C TRP A 191 -5.52 10.97 0.45
N ASP A 192 -6.30 11.91 0.96
CA ASP A 192 -6.29 12.32 2.36
C ASP A 192 -7.47 11.67 3.10
N GLN A 193 -7.24 11.27 4.33
CA GLN A 193 -8.29 10.91 5.27
C GLN A 193 -7.96 11.49 6.65
N ASP A 194 -8.73 12.45 7.07
CA ASP A 194 -8.66 13.09 8.40
C ASP A 194 -7.23 13.56 8.78
N GLY A 195 -6.53 14.17 7.82
CA GLY A 195 -5.17 14.72 7.99
C GLY A 195 -4.06 13.69 7.96
N VAL A 196 -4.32 12.49 7.43
CA VAL A 196 -3.32 11.47 7.11
C VAL A 196 -3.27 11.27 5.60
N ILE A 197 -2.09 11.39 5.01
CA ILE A 197 -1.90 11.15 3.56
C ILE A 197 -1.63 9.67 3.31
N PHE A 198 -2.42 9.08 2.45
CA PHE A 198 -2.30 7.70 1.98
C PHE A 198 -1.81 7.67 0.54
N ALA A 199 -0.94 6.72 0.22
CA ALA A 199 -0.53 6.44 -1.16
C ALA A 199 -0.34 4.94 -1.38
N THR A 200 -0.86 4.44 -2.52
CA THR A 200 -0.50 3.13 -3.07
C THR A 200 0.56 3.29 -4.13
N MET A 201 1.41 2.27 -4.25
CA MET A 201 2.49 2.20 -5.24
C MET A 201 2.53 0.82 -5.87
N HIS A 202 2.62 0.76 -7.19
CA HIS A 202 2.79 -0.49 -7.90
C HIS A 202 4.26 -0.95 -7.81
N VAL A 203 4.55 -1.69 -6.76
CA VAL A 203 5.81 -2.39 -6.53
C VAL A 203 5.48 -3.86 -6.31
N PRO A 204 5.41 -4.67 -7.37
CA PRO A 204 5.09 -6.10 -7.27
C PRO A 204 6.28 -6.90 -6.73
N GLY A 205 6.04 -8.13 -6.28
CA GLY A 205 7.04 -9.14 -5.99
C GLY A 205 7.87 -9.52 -7.22
N SER A 206 8.46 -10.70 -7.21
CA SER A 206 9.18 -11.27 -8.36
C SER A 206 10.21 -10.32 -8.99
N ASP A 207 11.04 -9.68 -8.14
CA ASP A 207 12.08 -8.71 -8.52
C ASP A 207 11.55 -7.47 -9.27
N ASN A 208 10.32 -7.03 -8.97
CA ASN A 208 9.65 -5.93 -9.67
C ASN A 208 9.60 -6.15 -11.19
N ASP A 209 9.49 -7.40 -11.61
CA ASP A 209 9.54 -7.84 -13.01
C ASP A 209 10.85 -7.51 -13.74
N PHE A 210 11.93 -7.21 -13.02
CA PHE A 210 13.24 -7.01 -13.65
C PHE A 210 13.79 -8.34 -14.17
N ARG A 211 14.14 -8.41 -15.47
CA ARG A 211 14.65 -9.62 -16.12
C ARG A 211 15.87 -9.29 -16.96
N ILE A 212 17.04 -9.73 -16.52
CA ILE A 212 18.34 -9.41 -17.14
C ILE A 212 18.44 -9.81 -18.62
N ASN A 213 17.63 -10.77 -19.07
CA ASN A 213 17.62 -11.28 -20.43
C ASN A 213 16.39 -10.80 -21.23
N ASP A 214 15.65 -9.80 -20.74
CA ASP A 214 14.48 -9.22 -21.37
C ASP A 214 14.52 -7.69 -21.23
N ASP A 215 14.99 -7.04 -22.29
CA ASP A 215 15.19 -5.59 -22.30
C ASP A 215 13.86 -4.83 -22.12
N ALA A 216 12.75 -5.33 -22.67
CA ALA A 216 11.46 -4.66 -22.56
C ALA A 216 10.95 -4.68 -21.12
N ARG A 217 11.01 -5.83 -20.45
CA ARG A 217 10.62 -5.98 -19.04
C ARG A 217 11.53 -5.18 -18.11
N SER A 218 12.85 -5.25 -18.33
CA SER A 218 13.81 -4.48 -17.56
C SER A 218 13.63 -2.97 -17.72
N LEU A 219 13.31 -2.49 -18.93
CA LEU A 219 13.00 -1.09 -19.16
C LEU A 219 11.69 -0.68 -18.47
N ALA A 220 10.64 -1.49 -18.55
CA ALA A 220 9.36 -1.26 -17.87
C ALA A 220 9.54 -1.22 -16.33
N ALA A 221 10.33 -2.14 -15.77
CA ALA A 221 10.69 -2.14 -14.34
C ALA A 221 11.44 -0.86 -13.93
N ALA A 222 12.40 -0.42 -14.74
CA ALA A 222 13.14 0.81 -14.50
C ALA A 222 12.24 2.07 -14.59
N GLN A 223 11.27 2.09 -15.51
CA GLN A 223 10.29 3.17 -15.62
C GLN A 223 9.36 3.21 -14.41
N ARG A 224 8.84 2.06 -13.99
CA ARG A 224 8.01 1.89 -12.80
C ARG A 224 8.75 2.34 -11.53
N ASN A 225 10.02 1.96 -11.38
CA ASN A 225 10.83 2.43 -10.26
C ASN A 225 10.99 3.95 -10.22
N ARG A 226 11.27 4.58 -11.38
CA ARG A 226 11.36 6.05 -11.46
C ARG A 226 10.03 6.73 -11.08
N ALA A 227 8.91 6.19 -11.58
CA ALA A 227 7.59 6.68 -11.27
C ALA A 227 7.29 6.58 -9.77
N ASN A 228 7.54 5.41 -9.17
CA ASN A 228 7.33 5.18 -7.75
C ASN A 228 8.19 6.12 -6.88
N ILE A 229 9.47 6.34 -7.22
CA ILE A 229 10.34 7.28 -6.49
C ILE A 229 9.80 8.70 -6.58
N ALA A 230 9.33 9.13 -7.75
CA ALA A 230 8.70 10.44 -7.91
C ALA A 230 7.42 10.54 -7.08
N TRP A 231 6.59 9.50 -7.07
CA TRP A 231 5.34 9.45 -6.33
C TRP A 231 5.56 9.48 -4.81
N ILE A 232 6.57 8.75 -4.30
CA ILE A 232 6.99 8.83 -2.90
C ILE A 232 7.37 10.26 -2.55
N ARG A 233 8.24 10.90 -3.34
CA ARG A 233 8.63 12.29 -3.12
C ARG A 233 7.43 13.22 -3.04
N GLU A 234 6.56 13.17 -4.04
CA GLU A 234 5.37 14.03 -4.12
C GLU A 234 4.38 13.79 -2.98
N THR A 235 4.28 12.54 -2.51
CA THR A 235 3.45 12.20 -1.35
C THR A 235 3.95 12.86 -0.08
N PHE A 236 5.26 12.82 0.17
CA PHE A 236 5.84 13.48 1.34
C PHE A 236 5.85 15.01 1.21
N GLU A 237 6.08 15.55 0.01
CA GLU A 237 5.98 16.98 -0.25
C GLU A 237 4.56 17.51 0.03
N GLN A 238 3.52 16.77 -0.38
CA GLN A 238 2.14 17.08 -0.02
C GLN A 238 1.91 17.00 1.48
N ALA A 239 2.36 15.92 2.13
CA ALA A 239 2.20 15.73 3.57
C ALA A 239 2.88 16.86 4.38
N GLU A 240 4.06 17.32 3.95
CA GLU A 240 4.75 18.47 4.55
C GLU A 240 3.97 19.77 4.32
N ALA A 241 3.47 20.02 3.10
CA ALA A 241 2.75 21.24 2.75
C ALA A 241 1.39 21.37 3.49
N GLU A 242 0.73 20.25 3.74
CA GLU A 242 -0.57 20.17 4.42
C GLU A 242 -0.42 19.96 5.95
N ASP A 243 0.82 19.90 6.46
CA ASP A 243 1.13 19.59 7.87
C ASP A 243 0.50 18.29 8.35
N ALA A 244 0.40 17.28 7.46
CA ALA A 244 -0.23 16.00 7.75
C ALA A 244 0.31 15.36 9.03
N ALA A 245 -0.56 14.68 9.78
CA ALA A 245 -0.20 14.03 11.04
C ALA A 245 0.63 12.77 10.83
N ALA A 246 0.42 12.07 9.72
CA ALA A 246 1.11 10.84 9.36
C ALA A 246 1.04 10.59 7.84
N VAL A 247 1.85 9.64 7.36
CA VAL A 247 1.80 9.12 5.99
C VAL A 247 1.63 7.60 6.03
N VAL A 248 0.79 7.06 5.15
CA VAL A 248 0.65 5.62 4.92
C VAL A 248 1.04 5.30 3.48
N LEU A 249 2.01 4.44 3.30
CA LEU A 249 2.46 3.93 2.02
C LEU A 249 2.07 2.45 1.92
N ALA A 250 1.41 2.04 0.84
CA ALA A 250 1.03 0.65 0.62
C ALA A 250 1.53 0.15 -0.74
N LEU A 251 2.12 -1.03 -0.76
CA LEU A 251 2.67 -1.70 -1.93
C LEU A 251 2.61 -3.23 -1.73
N HIS A 252 2.94 -4.01 -2.75
CA HIS A 252 2.89 -5.47 -2.61
C HIS A 252 4.21 -6.05 -2.09
N ALA A 253 5.33 -5.72 -2.70
CA ALA A 253 6.61 -6.43 -2.55
C ALA A 253 7.10 -6.55 -1.10
N GLY A 254 7.51 -7.74 -0.71
CA GLY A 254 8.30 -8.01 0.48
C GLY A 254 9.76 -7.59 0.27
N MET A 255 10.07 -6.32 0.57
CA MET A 255 11.41 -5.75 0.32
C MET A 255 12.40 -5.98 1.46
N PHE A 256 11.97 -6.58 2.56
CA PHE A 256 12.76 -6.77 3.78
C PHE A 256 12.80 -8.24 4.14
N VAL A 257 13.90 -8.91 3.84
CA VAL A 257 14.09 -10.34 4.11
C VAL A 257 14.77 -10.49 5.47
N ASP A 258 14.10 -11.18 6.41
CA ASP A 258 14.72 -11.65 7.64
C ASP A 258 15.41 -13.00 7.35
N GLY A 259 16.71 -13.04 7.19
CA GLY A 259 17.42 -14.29 6.91
C GLY A 259 18.91 -14.24 7.07
N GLU A 260 19.49 -15.34 7.55
CA GLU A 260 20.91 -15.57 7.63
C GLU A 260 21.53 -15.49 6.23
N GLY A 261 22.15 -14.36 5.89
CA GLY A 261 23.02 -14.26 4.73
C GLY A 261 22.76 -13.11 3.76
N ASP A 262 21.52 -12.63 3.62
CA ASP A 262 21.22 -11.44 2.83
C ASP A 262 20.40 -10.45 3.67
N ASP A 263 21.05 -9.86 4.66
CA ASP A 263 20.55 -8.72 5.42
C ASP A 263 20.31 -7.54 4.45
N PHE A 264 19.14 -7.56 3.77
CA PHE A 264 18.76 -6.53 2.80
C PHE A 264 18.69 -5.16 3.48
N THR A 265 18.23 -5.10 4.72
CA THR A 265 18.22 -3.88 5.53
C THR A 265 19.63 -3.46 5.93
N GLY A 266 20.49 -4.38 6.36
CA GLY A 266 21.88 -4.12 6.69
C GLY A 266 22.76 -3.91 5.46
N SER A 267 22.56 -4.67 4.40
CA SER A 267 23.35 -4.61 3.16
C SER A 267 22.97 -3.42 2.27
N ALA A 268 21.67 -3.11 2.13
CA ALA A 268 21.20 -1.95 1.38
C ALA A 268 21.60 -0.65 2.09
N ILE A 269 21.48 -0.60 3.42
CA ILE A 269 21.86 0.55 4.24
C ILE A 269 23.39 0.68 4.36
N ARG A 270 24.15 -0.44 4.35
CA ARG A 270 25.61 -0.47 4.50
C ARG A 270 26.39 -0.51 3.18
N GLY A 271 25.75 -0.33 2.03
CA GLY A 271 26.39 -0.31 0.72
C GLY A 271 26.47 -1.67 0.04
N GLY A 272 25.66 -2.65 0.49
CA GLY A 272 25.45 -3.89 -0.23
C GLY A 272 24.72 -3.67 -1.56
N ARG A 273 24.63 -4.70 -2.39
CA ARG A 273 23.95 -4.62 -3.69
C ARG A 273 22.48 -4.29 -3.47
N ALA A 274 22.11 -3.08 -3.88
CA ALA A 274 20.69 -2.73 -3.98
C ALA A 274 20.07 -3.65 -5.05
N GLY A 275 19.24 -4.60 -4.64
CA GLY A 275 18.40 -5.36 -5.55
C GLY A 275 17.42 -4.46 -6.32
N PRO A 276 16.48 -5.00 -7.08
CA PRO A 276 15.53 -4.23 -7.88
C PRO A 276 14.73 -3.19 -7.09
N TYR A 277 14.60 -3.36 -5.77
CA TYR A 277 13.86 -2.48 -4.85
C TYR A 277 14.71 -1.43 -4.13
N GLY A 278 16.04 -1.51 -4.21
CA GLY A 278 16.93 -0.71 -3.36
C GLY A 278 16.67 0.78 -3.42
N TRP A 279 16.41 1.33 -4.60
CA TRP A 279 16.10 2.75 -4.75
C TRP A 279 14.77 3.17 -4.14
N ILE A 280 13.76 2.28 -4.15
CA ILE A 280 12.46 2.49 -3.50
C ILE A 280 12.64 2.49 -1.98
N VAL A 281 13.37 1.50 -1.46
CA VAL A 281 13.69 1.40 -0.03
C VAL A 281 14.41 2.65 0.47
N PHE A 282 15.42 3.13 -0.27
CA PHE A 282 16.14 4.36 0.09
C PHE A 282 15.22 5.60 0.02
N ALA A 283 14.38 5.71 -1.01
CA ALA A 283 13.45 6.82 -1.12
C ALA A 283 12.47 6.86 0.07
N ILE A 284 11.85 5.74 0.41
CA ILE A 284 10.94 5.64 1.57
C ILE A 284 11.66 6.07 2.84
N ARG A 285 12.85 5.50 3.11
CA ARG A 285 13.64 5.82 4.31
C ARG A 285 13.97 7.31 4.40
N ASP A 286 14.51 7.89 3.34
CA ASP A 286 15.07 9.24 3.38
C ASP A 286 13.97 10.30 3.44
N TYR A 287 12.86 10.12 2.70
CA TYR A 287 11.71 11.02 2.77
C TYR A 287 10.96 10.89 4.10
N ALA A 288 10.76 9.68 4.62
CA ALA A 288 10.14 9.48 5.93
C ALA A 288 10.97 10.08 7.07
N ALA A 289 12.31 9.93 7.02
CA ALA A 289 13.21 10.53 8.00
C ALA A 289 13.12 12.07 7.98
N ARG A 290 13.03 12.67 6.78
CA ARG A 290 12.85 14.13 6.63
C ARG A 290 11.48 14.59 7.14
N PHE A 291 10.42 13.86 6.86
CA PHE A 291 9.09 14.13 7.35
C PHE A 291 9.01 14.12 8.88
N GLY A 292 9.71 13.19 9.54
CA GLY A 292 9.91 13.15 10.99
C GLY A 292 8.66 12.82 11.82
N LYS A 293 7.48 12.66 11.20
CA LYS A 293 6.24 12.22 11.82
C LYS A 293 5.98 10.74 11.50
N PRO A 294 5.00 10.06 12.16
CA PRO A 294 4.74 8.65 11.95
C PRO A 294 4.48 8.28 10.47
N VAL A 295 5.12 7.21 10.02
CA VAL A 295 4.92 6.61 8.70
C VAL A 295 4.58 5.14 8.86
N LEU A 296 3.51 4.69 8.22
CA LEU A 296 3.15 3.28 8.12
C LEU A 296 3.45 2.78 6.69
N LEU A 297 4.28 1.74 6.60
CA LEU A 297 4.52 0.99 5.36
C LEU A 297 3.73 -0.32 5.41
N ILE A 298 2.83 -0.53 4.45
CA ILE A 298 2.02 -1.75 4.35
C ILE A 298 2.52 -2.56 3.15
N ASN A 299 2.79 -3.84 3.36
CA ASN A 299 3.15 -4.76 2.28
C ASN A 299 2.58 -6.18 2.46
N GLY A 300 2.64 -7.00 1.40
CA GLY A 300 2.32 -8.41 1.36
C GLY A 300 3.53 -9.27 0.97
N ASP A 301 3.33 -10.22 0.02
CA ASP A 301 4.32 -11.03 -0.71
C ASP A 301 4.87 -12.24 0.07
N PHE A 302 5.29 -12.09 1.32
CA PHE A 302 5.91 -13.18 2.09
C PHE A 302 4.94 -14.04 2.89
N HIS A 303 3.66 -13.68 2.96
CA HIS A 303 2.59 -14.40 3.65
C HIS A 303 2.74 -14.49 5.18
N ASP A 304 3.77 -13.90 5.78
CA ASP A 304 3.98 -13.85 7.22
C ASP A 304 3.49 -12.53 7.79
N PHE A 305 2.63 -12.61 8.80
CA PHE A 305 2.16 -11.40 9.50
C PHE A 305 3.27 -10.81 10.37
N VAL A 306 3.69 -9.58 10.05
CA VAL A 306 4.77 -8.87 10.76
C VAL A 306 4.37 -7.43 11.07
N ILE A 307 4.68 -6.98 12.27
CA ILE A 307 4.68 -5.57 12.65
C ILE A 307 6.04 -5.26 13.25
N ASP A 308 6.84 -4.43 12.58
CA ASP A 308 8.19 -4.09 13.02
C ASP A 308 8.62 -2.69 12.56
N ARG A 309 9.90 -2.36 12.76
CA ARG A 309 10.56 -1.14 12.33
C ARG A 309 11.81 -1.47 11.50
N PRO A 310 11.65 -1.81 10.22
CA PRO A 310 12.71 -2.40 9.41
C PRO A 310 13.89 -1.44 9.15
N PHE A 311 13.67 -0.14 9.30
CA PHE A 311 14.71 0.88 9.09
C PHE A 311 15.42 1.31 10.37
N MET A 312 14.90 0.92 11.53
CA MET A 312 15.43 1.40 12.81
C MET A 312 16.88 0.95 13.03
N VAL A 313 17.77 1.92 13.24
CA VAL A 313 19.17 1.67 13.57
C VAL A 313 19.41 2.11 15.02
N ALA A 314 19.76 1.16 15.89
CA ALA A 314 20.18 1.46 17.24
C ALA A 314 21.47 2.28 17.22
N GLN A 315 21.51 3.35 18.00
CA GLN A 315 22.70 4.19 18.21
C GLN A 315 23.46 3.77 19.47
N GLY A 316 24.45 4.53 19.85
CA GLY A 316 25.16 4.34 21.11
C GLY A 316 24.28 4.50 22.35
N GLU A 317 24.78 4.10 23.53
CA GLU A 317 24.05 4.18 24.78
C GLU A 317 23.64 5.65 25.09
N GLY A 318 22.32 5.86 25.22
CA GLY A 318 21.74 7.18 25.48
C GLY A 318 21.44 8.03 24.23
N GLU A 319 21.69 7.54 23.03
CA GLU A 319 21.32 8.18 21.78
C GLU A 319 19.97 7.65 21.24
N ALA A 320 19.16 8.55 20.65
CA ALA A 320 17.91 8.16 20.01
C ALA A 320 18.20 7.28 18.77
N PRO A 321 17.40 6.22 18.52
CA PRO A 321 17.56 5.43 17.32
C PRO A 321 17.28 6.27 16.06
N LEU A 322 17.98 5.95 14.95
CA LEU A 322 17.67 6.54 13.65
C LEU A 322 16.49 5.81 13.00
N TYR A 323 15.71 6.53 12.18
CA TYR A 323 14.61 5.98 11.37
C TYR A 323 13.55 5.23 12.20
N ASP A 324 13.28 5.67 13.42
CA ASP A 324 12.34 5.03 14.34
C ASP A 324 10.86 5.42 14.09
N ASN A 325 10.63 6.38 13.21
CA ASN A 325 9.30 6.85 12.84
C ASN A 325 8.59 6.00 11.78
N ILE A 326 9.24 4.95 11.25
CA ILE A 326 8.67 4.08 10.20
C ILE A 326 8.29 2.74 10.81
N THR A 327 6.99 2.45 10.82
CA THR A 327 6.44 1.14 11.20
C THR A 327 6.04 0.39 9.92
N ARG A 328 6.42 -0.90 9.81
CA ARG A 328 5.94 -1.78 8.76
C ARG A 328 4.82 -2.66 9.30
N LEU A 329 3.78 -2.82 8.48
CA LEU A 329 2.75 -3.84 8.58
C LEU A 329 2.84 -4.74 7.36
N GLN A 330 3.38 -5.95 7.50
CA GLN A 330 3.24 -7.00 6.51
C GLN A 330 1.96 -7.77 6.81
N VAL A 331 1.03 -7.81 5.84
CA VAL A 331 -0.27 -8.44 6.02
C VAL A 331 -0.16 -9.97 6.04
N PHE A 332 -1.22 -10.64 6.47
CA PHE A 332 -1.33 -12.09 6.34
C PHE A 332 -1.40 -12.47 4.87
N GLY A 333 -0.98 -13.69 4.54
CA GLY A 333 -1.13 -14.30 3.24
C GLY A 333 -1.45 -15.79 3.33
N ALA A 334 -1.63 -16.44 2.19
CA ALA A 334 -1.98 -17.85 2.10
C ALA A 334 -1.04 -18.75 2.92
N PRO A 335 -1.55 -19.79 3.58
CA PRO A 335 -2.93 -20.30 3.52
C PRO A 335 -3.91 -19.58 4.48
N GLN A 336 -3.51 -18.47 5.07
CA GLN A 336 -4.28 -17.74 6.06
C GLN A 336 -5.16 -16.70 5.35
N ILE A 337 -6.49 -16.88 5.42
CA ILE A 337 -7.45 -15.90 4.90
C ILE A 337 -7.83 -14.98 6.04
N ARG A 338 -7.10 -13.85 6.16
CA ARG A 338 -7.17 -12.92 7.27
C ARG A 338 -6.92 -11.50 6.78
N ALA A 339 -7.31 -10.53 7.59
CA ALA A 339 -7.04 -9.12 7.37
C ALA A 339 -6.54 -8.46 8.65
N VAL A 340 -6.11 -7.21 8.56
CA VAL A 340 -5.71 -6.41 9.72
C VAL A 340 -6.55 -5.13 9.71
N ARG A 341 -7.29 -4.90 10.80
CA ARG A 341 -7.88 -3.60 11.08
C ARG A 341 -6.81 -2.68 11.62
N VAL A 342 -6.63 -1.54 10.99
CA VAL A 342 -5.72 -0.49 11.44
C VAL A 342 -6.56 0.67 11.97
N THR A 343 -6.41 0.97 13.26
CA THR A 343 -7.00 2.17 13.86
C THR A 343 -6.02 3.32 13.72
N VAL A 344 -6.53 4.49 13.30
CA VAL A 344 -5.76 5.72 13.17
C VAL A 344 -6.27 6.71 14.22
N ASP A 345 -5.39 7.15 15.11
CA ASP A 345 -5.66 8.14 16.15
C ASP A 345 -4.53 9.15 16.20
N THR A 346 -4.72 10.28 15.54
CA THR A 346 -3.71 11.34 15.40
C THR A 346 -3.49 12.13 16.69
N ASP A 347 -4.32 11.94 17.71
CA ASP A 347 -4.14 12.54 19.04
C ASP A 347 -3.12 11.75 19.89
N THR A 348 -2.69 10.55 19.42
CA THR A 348 -1.68 9.72 20.10
C THR A 348 -0.34 9.76 19.37
N PRO A 349 0.79 9.67 20.13
CA PRO A 349 2.13 9.67 19.50
C PRO A 349 2.38 8.47 18.56
N TRP A 350 1.65 7.37 18.75
CA TRP A 350 1.82 6.15 17.96
C TRP A 350 0.95 6.11 16.72
N VAL A 351 -0.09 6.91 16.64
CA VAL A 351 -1.06 7.06 15.55
C VAL A 351 -1.73 5.76 15.14
N PHE A 352 -0.99 4.66 14.96
CA PHE A 352 -1.49 3.41 14.39
C PHE A 352 -1.63 2.30 15.41
N GLY A 353 -2.84 1.71 15.51
CA GLY A 353 -3.12 0.48 16.26
C GLY A 353 -3.51 -0.66 15.32
N PHE A 354 -3.22 -1.91 15.66
CA PHE A 354 -3.39 -3.07 14.78
C PHE A 354 -4.21 -4.16 15.46
N GLU A 355 -5.25 -4.64 14.78
CA GLU A 355 -6.12 -5.72 15.24
C GLU A 355 -6.31 -6.74 14.11
N PRO A 356 -5.81 -7.99 14.26
CA PRO A 356 -6.08 -9.04 13.30
C PRO A 356 -7.56 -9.41 13.22
N LEU A 357 -8.11 -9.54 12.00
CA LEU A 357 -9.45 -10.02 11.74
C LEU A 357 -9.38 -11.49 11.28
N TYR A 358 -10.02 -12.36 12.04
CA TYR A 358 -10.04 -13.80 11.81
C TYR A 358 -11.40 -14.25 11.27
N VAL A 359 -11.38 -15.30 10.43
CA VAL A 359 -12.56 -16.09 10.05
C VAL A 359 -12.28 -17.55 10.33
N GLU A 360 -13.24 -18.22 10.93
CA GLU A 360 -13.17 -19.67 11.22
C GLU A 360 -13.47 -20.50 9.95
#